data_4f2b575bbbf8acc184a7cb56fc852379
#
_entry.id   4f2b575bbbf8acc184a7cb56fc852379
#
_cell.length_a   1.000
_cell.length_b   1.000
_cell.length_c   1.000
_cell.angle_alpha   90.00
_cell.angle_beta   90.00
_cell.angle_gamma   90.00
#
_symmetry.space_group_name_H-M   'P 1'
#
loop_
_entity.id
_entity.type
_entity.pdbx_description
1 polymer ?
#
loop_
_entity_poly.entity_id
_entity_poly.type
_entity_poly.pdbx_seq_one_letter_code
_entity_poly.pdbx_strand_id
1 'polypeptide(L)'
;MFESMETTSPANYRAQITRLNLILDEHIHMVQESIIDKHARDAHRSIRHARSDIGKLRNQIGRMHRSIAMLHTIMRERSASESELVDILLTMKTAETLILRGAFDESSNQIESLVDHLLVNSAALNPFIFNQFWMGVEARWNLGDDNGQLLVNIENTSDSPLPSFNIKAPTPPNWRASPASQPIPRLEPGQSTKLSFHIIPSAMAAIRDIGAPGSLQEKVSIQTGYTLSPYGLTMDSRIENKTNETMYDVLIMPWVPPGWVAPSWPFIRILSPNQVEFVTIKLNIKK
;
A
#
# COMPACT_ATOMS: atom_id res chain seq x y z
N MET A 1 8.97 -10.62 -40.09
CA MET A 1 10.01 -11.19 -39.20
C MET A 1 9.77 -10.48 -37.84
N PHE A 2 8.92 -11.07 -37.00
CA PHE A 2 8.66 -10.56 -35.64
C PHE A 2 9.79 -11.11 -34.77
N GLU A 3 10.75 -10.26 -34.44
CA GLU A 3 11.68 -10.58 -33.36
C GLU A 3 10.86 -10.88 -32.10
N SER A 4 11.16 -11.99 -31.50
CA SER A 4 10.55 -12.48 -30.28
C SER A 4 10.53 -11.37 -29.23
N MET A 5 9.35 -10.84 -28.94
CA MET A 5 9.16 -10.01 -27.74
C MET A 5 9.49 -10.91 -26.55
N GLU A 6 10.69 -10.73 -26.01
CA GLU A 6 11.06 -11.34 -24.74
C GLU A 6 9.97 -10.99 -23.72
N THR A 7 9.35 -12.00 -23.17
CA THR A 7 8.37 -11.90 -22.08
C THR A 7 9.02 -11.10 -20.96
N THR A 8 8.62 -9.85 -20.84
CA THR A 8 9.23 -8.89 -19.92
C THR A 8 8.89 -9.31 -18.50
N SER A 9 9.87 -9.88 -17.80
CA SER A 9 9.71 -10.33 -16.41
C SER A 9 9.50 -9.13 -15.49
N PRO A 10 8.87 -9.30 -14.31
CA PRO A 10 8.76 -8.25 -13.28
C PRO A 10 10.11 -7.59 -12.90
N ALA A 11 11.22 -8.30 -13.10
CA ALA A 11 12.57 -7.78 -12.92
C ALA A 11 12.92 -6.66 -13.93
N ASN A 12 12.48 -6.77 -15.17
CA ASN A 12 12.72 -5.75 -16.20
C ASN A 12 11.97 -4.44 -15.89
N TYR A 13 10.77 -4.50 -15.29
CA TYR A 13 10.05 -3.29 -14.88
C TYR A 13 10.75 -2.56 -13.73
N ARG A 14 11.25 -3.31 -12.75
CA ARG A 14 12.06 -2.72 -11.67
C ARG A 14 13.31 -2.04 -12.23
N ALA A 15 13.98 -2.68 -13.15
CA ALA A 15 15.16 -2.11 -13.82
C ALA A 15 14.82 -0.81 -14.54
N GLN A 16 13.68 -0.75 -15.25
CA GLN A 16 13.25 0.47 -15.94
C GLN A 16 12.84 1.60 -14.99
N ILE A 17 12.11 1.30 -13.90
CA ILE A 17 11.78 2.29 -12.87
C ILE A 17 13.05 2.83 -12.22
N THR A 18 14.00 1.96 -11.91
CA THR A 18 15.31 2.37 -11.37
C THR A 18 16.05 3.28 -12.36
N ARG A 19 16.02 2.94 -13.65
CA ARG A 19 16.63 3.75 -14.71
C ARG A 19 15.97 5.13 -14.83
N LEU A 20 14.63 5.21 -14.78
CA LEU A 20 13.91 6.49 -14.77
C LEU A 20 14.30 7.37 -13.58
N ASN A 21 14.43 6.77 -12.40
CA ASN A 21 14.87 7.51 -11.21
C ASN A 21 16.30 8.04 -11.36
N LEU A 22 17.24 7.24 -11.89
CA LEU A 22 18.61 7.67 -12.14
C LEU A 22 18.69 8.83 -13.13
N ILE A 23 17.96 8.73 -14.27
CA ILE A 23 17.91 9.82 -15.27
C ILE A 23 17.34 11.09 -14.64
N LEU A 24 16.33 10.97 -13.81
CA LEU A 24 15.70 12.08 -13.10
C LEU A 24 16.72 12.76 -12.17
N ASP A 25 17.43 12.00 -11.36
CA ASP A 25 18.43 12.52 -10.41
C ASP A 25 19.59 13.21 -11.14
N GLU A 26 20.11 12.63 -12.23
CA GLU A 26 21.14 13.24 -13.08
C GLU A 26 20.67 14.57 -13.69
N HIS A 27 19.43 14.61 -14.18
CA HIS A 27 18.88 15.83 -14.79
C HIS A 27 18.65 16.94 -13.76
N ILE A 28 18.23 16.59 -12.54
CA ILE A 28 18.14 17.54 -11.41
C ILE A 28 19.51 18.19 -11.17
N HIS A 29 20.53 17.37 -11.07
CA HIS A 29 21.88 17.84 -10.79
C HIS A 29 22.37 18.80 -11.86
N MET A 30 22.25 18.43 -13.16
CA MET A 30 22.58 19.29 -14.29
C MET A 30 21.82 20.63 -14.30
N VAL A 31 20.51 20.59 -13.98
CA VAL A 31 19.69 21.82 -13.94
C VAL A 31 20.10 22.71 -12.76
N GLN A 32 20.39 22.12 -11.60
CA GLN A 32 20.87 22.87 -10.44
C GLN A 32 22.21 23.55 -10.72
N GLU A 33 23.17 22.83 -11.32
CA GLU A 33 24.47 23.39 -11.72
C GLU A 33 24.30 24.51 -12.76
N SER A 34 23.47 24.29 -13.78
CA SER A 34 23.19 25.30 -14.82
C SER A 34 22.57 26.58 -14.24
N ILE A 35 21.68 26.44 -13.25
CA ILE A 35 21.07 27.60 -12.55
C ILE A 35 22.14 28.34 -11.74
N ILE A 36 23.00 27.63 -11.04
CA ILE A 36 24.08 28.22 -10.24
C ILE A 36 25.07 28.99 -11.12
N ASP A 37 25.52 28.42 -12.21
CA ASP A 37 26.48 29.02 -13.13
C ASP A 37 25.93 30.26 -13.86
N LYS A 38 24.67 30.20 -14.26
CA LYS A 38 24.01 31.28 -15.01
C LYS A 38 23.73 32.52 -14.16
N HIS A 39 23.53 32.33 -12.87
CA HIS A 39 23.09 33.36 -11.94
C HIS A 39 24.17 33.93 -11.01
N ALA A 40 25.39 33.41 -11.10
CA ALA A 40 26.51 33.90 -10.29
C ALA A 40 26.86 35.39 -10.55
N ARG A 41 26.40 35.95 -11.67
CA ARG A 41 26.67 37.34 -12.08
C ARG A 41 25.64 38.39 -11.69
N ASP A 42 24.38 37.99 -11.35
CA ASP A 42 23.29 38.90 -11.01
C ASP A 42 22.65 38.54 -9.66
N ALA A 43 23.42 38.68 -8.60
CA ALA A 43 23.25 37.92 -7.35
C ALA A 43 21.94 38.12 -6.57
N HIS A 44 21.27 39.24 -6.61
CA HIS A 44 20.12 39.45 -5.69
C HIS A 44 18.72 39.23 -6.29
N ARG A 45 18.49 39.55 -7.55
CA ARG A 45 17.22 39.31 -8.23
C ARG A 45 17.09 37.84 -8.66
N SER A 46 18.21 37.29 -9.10
CA SER A 46 18.34 35.95 -9.64
C SER A 46 18.14 34.84 -8.56
N ILE A 47 18.57 35.05 -7.33
CA ILE A 47 18.41 34.08 -6.24
C ILE A 47 16.94 33.81 -5.93
N ARG A 48 16.06 34.80 -5.97
CA ARG A 48 14.62 34.57 -5.75
C ARG A 48 13.98 33.75 -6.87
N HIS A 49 14.32 34.05 -8.12
CA HIS A 49 13.81 33.29 -9.27
C HIS A 49 14.37 31.87 -9.27
N ALA A 50 15.67 31.71 -9.06
CA ALA A 50 16.30 30.39 -8.97
C ALA A 50 15.68 29.54 -7.84
N ARG A 51 15.43 30.10 -6.66
CA ARG A 51 14.75 29.39 -5.56
C ARG A 51 13.31 28.96 -5.93
N SER A 52 12.58 29.85 -6.64
CA SER A 52 11.24 29.53 -7.13
C SER A 52 11.28 28.38 -8.15
N ASP A 53 12.23 28.43 -9.08
CA ASP A 53 12.35 27.42 -10.16
C ASP A 53 12.86 26.08 -9.61
N ILE A 54 13.80 26.09 -8.67
CA ILE A 54 14.20 24.90 -7.93
C ILE A 54 13.00 24.33 -7.14
N GLY A 55 12.18 25.17 -6.52
CA GLY A 55 10.97 24.76 -5.83
C GLY A 55 9.96 24.07 -6.76
N LYS A 56 9.71 24.67 -7.94
CA LYS A 56 8.83 24.07 -8.95
C LYS A 56 9.40 22.71 -9.43
N LEU A 57 10.67 22.68 -9.79
CA LEU A 57 11.34 21.46 -10.25
C LEU A 57 11.27 20.37 -9.19
N ARG A 58 11.53 20.70 -7.92
CA ARG A 58 11.42 19.76 -6.82
C ARG A 58 10.01 19.18 -6.68
N ASN A 59 8.98 20.01 -6.87
CA ASN A 59 7.59 19.54 -6.83
C ASN A 59 7.27 18.62 -8.01
N GLN A 60 7.68 18.97 -9.22
CA GLN A 60 7.51 18.14 -10.42
C GLN A 60 8.17 16.77 -10.27
N ILE A 61 9.39 16.74 -9.77
CA ILE A 61 10.13 15.52 -9.50
C ILE A 61 9.45 14.69 -8.40
N GLY A 62 9.02 15.32 -7.31
CA GLY A 62 8.29 14.65 -6.24
C GLY A 62 6.99 14.02 -6.75
N ARG A 63 6.29 14.70 -7.66
CA ARG A 63 5.09 14.17 -8.32
C ARG A 63 5.44 12.93 -9.15
N MET A 64 6.47 12.99 -9.98
CA MET A 64 6.90 11.88 -10.81
C MET A 64 7.34 10.66 -9.99
N HIS A 65 8.12 10.86 -8.93
CA HIS A 65 8.51 9.76 -8.02
C HIS A 65 7.28 9.05 -7.43
N ARG A 66 6.27 9.83 -7.01
CA ARG A 66 5.02 9.25 -6.48
C ARG A 66 4.30 8.42 -7.56
N SER A 67 4.20 8.93 -8.78
CA SER A 67 3.54 8.25 -9.90
C SER A 67 4.24 6.94 -10.26
N ILE A 68 5.58 6.93 -10.31
CA ILE A 68 6.38 5.73 -10.56
C ILE A 68 6.21 4.71 -9.42
N ALA A 69 6.24 5.15 -8.17
CA ALA A 69 6.04 4.28 -7.02
C ALA A 69 4.66 3.62 -7.02
N MET A 70 3.62 4.40 -7.40
CA MET A 70 2.25 3.88 -7.54
C MET A 70 2.15 2.84 -8.65
N LEU A 71 2.71 3.14 -9.83
CA LEU A 71 2.77 2.19 -10.94
C LEU A 71 3.42 0.87 -10.51
N HIS A 72 4.57 0.95 -9.84
CA HIS A 72 5.27 -0.24 -9.32
C HIS A 72 4.40 -1.02 -8.33
N THR A 73 3.67 -0.33 -7.46
CA THR A 73 2.78 -0.95 -6.48
C THR A 73 1.62 -1.69 -7.17
N ILE A 74 0.95 -1.05 -8.13
CA ILE A 74 -0.14 -1.66 -8.89
C ILE A 74 0.37 -2.91 -9.64
N MET A 75 1.50 -2.80 -10.30
CA MET A 75 2.08 -3.92 -11.05
C MET A 75 2.50 -5.10 -10.17
N ARG A 76 2.91 -4.84 -8.93
CA ARG A 76 3.25 -5.91 -7.98
C ARG A 76 2.02 -6.67 -7.51
N GLU A 77 0.88 -6.00 -7.38
CA GLU A 77 -0.35 -6.57 -6.83
C GLU A 77 -1.20 -7.31 -7.87
N ARG A 78 -1.00 -7.02 -9.14
CA ARG A 78 -1.76 -7.65 -10.21
C ARG A 78 -0.84 -8.23 -11.29
N SER A 79 -1.29 -9.33 -11.87
CA SER A 79 -0.72 -9.81 -13.12
C SER A 79 -1.29 -8.96 -14.25
N ALA A 80 -0.46 -8.16 -14.90
CA ALA A 80 -0.86 -7.41 -16.08
C ALA A 80 -1.05 -8.36 -17.27
N SER A 81 -2.02 -8.06 -18.14
CA SER A 81 -2.17 -8.74 -19.43
C SER A 81 -1.01 -8.37 -20.38
N GLU A 82 -0.79 -9.14 -21.41
CA GLU A 82 0.29 -8.88 -22.36
C GLU A 82 0.13 -7.52 -23.06
N SER A 83 -1.10 -7.13 -23.42
CA SER A 83 -1.38 -5.80 -23.99
C SER A 83 -1.09 -4.67 -23.03
N GLU A 84 -1.46 -4.80 -21.75
CA GLU A 84 -1.17 -3.81 -20.72
C GLU A 84 0.34 -3.66 -20.48
N LEU A 85 1.09 -4.77 -20.57
CA LEU A 85 2.54 -4.74 -20.45
C LEU A 85 3.18 -3.92 -21.58
N VAL A 86 2.67 -4.04 -22.81
CA VAL A 86 3.13 -3.23 -23.95
C VAL A 86 2.85 -1.75 -23.71
N ASP A 87 1.65 -1.40 -23.26
CA ASP A 87 1.27 -0.01 -22.97
C ASP A 87 2.12 0.60 -21.86
N ILE A 88 2.38 -0.16 -20.81
CA ILE A 88 3.27 0.25 -19.72
C ILE A 88 4.67 0.55 -20.23
N LEU A 89 5.24 -0.35 -21.04
CA LEU A 89 6.58 -0.20 -21.60
C LEU A 89 6.69 1.02 -22.53
N LEU A 90 5.72 1.22 -23.38
CA LEU A 90 5.68 2.36 -24.30
C LEU A 90 5.58 3.68 -23.53
N THR A 91 4.71 3.73 -22.53
CA THR A 91 4.56 4.91 -21.67
C THR A 91 5.82 5.21 -20.88
N MET A 92 6.47 4.21 -20.30
CA MET A 92 7.75 4.39 -19.58
C MET A 92 8.86 4.88 -20.50
N LYS A 93 8.97 4.36 -21.73
CA LYS A 93 9.94 4.81 -22.71
C LYS A 93 9.68 6.25 -23.18
N THR A 94 8.41 6.62 -23.33
CA THR A 94 8.02 7.99 -23.66
C THR A 94 8.35 8.92 -22.49
N ALA A 95 8.04 8.54 -21.26
CA ALA A 95 8.36 9.30 -20.06
C ALA A 95 9.88 9.50 -19.90
N GLU A 96 10.69 8.48 -20.13
CA GLU A 96 12.16 8.56 -20.15
C GLU A 96 12.62 9.64 -21.15
N THR A 97 12.08 9.61 -22.36
CA THR A 97 12.44 10.58 -23.42
C THR A 97 12.06 12.02 -23.02
N LEU A 98 10.90 12.20 -22.38
CA LEU A 98 10.45 13.51 -21.91
C LEU A 98 11.32 14.03 -20.76
N ILE A 99 11.74 13.17 -19.83
CA ILE A 99 12.67 13.53 -18.75
C ILE A 99 14.00 14.03 -19.34
N LEU A 100 14.56 13.31 -20.30
CA LEU A 100 15.83 13.69 -20.95
C LEU A 100 15.74 15.04 -21.68
N ARG A 101 14.54 15.48 -22.05
CA ARG A 101 14.26 16.80 -22.64
C ARG A 101 13.93 17.87 -21.60
N GLY A 102 13.86 17.53 -20.31
CA GLY A 102 13.45 18.45 -19.25
C GLY A 102 11.93 18.70 -19.18
N ALA A 103 11.12 17.92 -19.91
CA ALA A 103 9.66 18.02 -19.95
C ALA A 103 9.02 17.18 -18.81
N PHE A 104 9.31 17.54 -17.55
CA PHE A 104 8.91 16.76 -16.36
C PHE A 104 7.39 16.69 -16.17
N ASP A 105 6.66 17.78 -16.41
CA ASP A 105 5.21 17.81 -16.25
C ASP A 105 4.52 16.89 -17.26
N GLU A 106 4.99 16.90 -18.51
CA GLU A 106 4.45 16.04 -19.56
C GLU A 106 4.73 14.56 -19.25
N SER A 107 5.94 14.26 -18.77
CA SER A 107 6.30 12.91 -18.35
C SER A 107 5.45 12.44 -17.17
N SER A 108 5.24 13.30 -16.16
CA SER A 108 4.37 13.03 -15.02
C SER A 108 2.94 12.73 -15.46
N ASN A 109 2.38 13.57 -16.33
CA ASN A 109 1.02 13.40 -16.85
C ASN A 109 0.85 12.07 -17.61
N GLN A 110 1.86 11.65 -18.37
CA GLN A 110 1.86 10.37 -19.08
C GLN A 110 1.79 9.18 -18.10
N ILE A 111 2.63 9.21 -17.07
CA ILE A 111 2.66 8.14 -16.05
C ILE A 111 1.37 8.16 -15.23
N GLU A 112 0.87 9.33 -14.83
CA GLU A 112 -0.38 9.45 -14.08
C GLU A 112 -1.58 8.94 -14.89
N SER A 113 -1.67 9.28 -16.17
CA SER A 113 -2.72 8.75 -17.06
C SER A 113 -2.69 7.22 -17.16
N LEU A 114 -1.49 6.62 -17.22
CA LEU A 114 -1.33 5.18 -17.21
C LEU A 114 -1.77 4.58 -15.86
N VAL A 115 -1.36 5.19 -14.76
CA VAL A 115 -1.75 4.74 -13.41
C VAL A 115 -3.27 4.81 -13.25
N ASP A 116 -3.91 5.89 -13.68
CA ASP A 116 -5.36 6.05 -13.65
C ASP A 116 -6.07 4.94 -14.45
N HIS A 117 -5.57 4.68 -15.65
CA HIS A 117 -6.09 3.60 -16.50
C HIS A 117 -5.97 2.24 -15.81
N LEU A 118 -4.82 1.95 -15.21
CA LEU A 118 -4.59 0.69 -14.49
C LEU A 118 -5.43 0.57 -13.21
N LEU A 119 -5.66 1.67 -12.50
CA LEU A 119 -6.54 1.68 -11.32
C LEU A 119 -7.99 1.37 -11.70
N VAL A 120 -8.52 2.07 -12.71
CA VAL A 120 -9.91 1.89 -13.18
C VAL A 120 -10.16 0.48 -13.70
N ASN A 121 -9.21 -0.09 -14.43
CA ASN A 121 -9.34 -1.43 -15.02
C ASN A 121 -8.86 -2.55 -14.09
N SER A 122 -8.40 -2.24 -12.90
CA SER A 122 -8.01 -3.25 -11.93
C SER A 122 -9.26 -3.92 -11.33
N ALA A 123 -9.14 -5.22 -11.08
CA ALA A 123 -9.98 -5.89 -10.09
C ALA A 123 -9.89 -5.10 -8.76
N ALA A 124 -10.47 -5.49 -7.71
CA ALA A 124 -10.34 -4.77 -6.44
C ALA A 124 -8.91 -4.86 -5.87
N LEU A 125 -8.37 -3.74 -5.42
CA LEU A 125 -7.02 -3.60 -4.88
C LEU A 125 -7.00 -3.69 -3.34
N ASN A 126 -5.89 -4.14 -2.78
CA ASN A 126 -5.70 -4.20 -1.33
C ASN A 126 -5.34 -2.81 -0.77
N PRO A 127 -6.13 -2.18 0.11
CA PRO A 127 -5.86 -0.83 0.61
C PRO A 127 -4.55 -0.72 1.41
N PHE A 128 -4.10 -1.79 2.06
CA PHE A 128 -2.90 -1.76 2.90
C PHE A 128 -1.58 -1.52 2.14
N ILE A 129 -1.58 -1.71 0.81
CA ILE A 129 -0.38 -1.52 -0.01
C ILE A 129 -0.19 -0.07 -0.47
N PHE A 130 -1.22 0.77 -0.41
CA PHE A 130 -1.20 2.14 -0.94
C PHE A 130 -0.78 3.19 0.08
N ASN A 131 -0.54 2.80 1.32
CA ASN A 131 -0.15 3.74 2.35
C ASN A 131 1.16 4.45 1.97
N GLN A 132 1.14 5.79 1.94
CA GLN A 132 2.27 6.71 1.77
C GLN A 132 2.53 7.32 0.37
N PHE A 133 1.74 7.02 -0.67
CA PHE A 133 1.97 7.63 -1.99
C PHE A 133 1.03 8.80 -2.26
N TRP A 134 -0.07 8.55 -2.97
CA TRP A 134 -1.11 9.55 -3.26
C TRP A 134 -2.27 9.47 -2.29
N MET A 135 -2.36 8.37 -1.59
CA MET A 135 -3.44 8.10 -0.67
C MET A 135 -2.90 7.96 0.74
N GLY A 136 -3.51 8.71 1.65
CA GLY A 136 -3.47 8.38 3.06
C GLY A 136 -4.48 7.26 3.30
N VAL A 137 -4.03 6.13 3.81
CA VAL A 137 -4.90 5.02 4.18
C VAL A 137 -4.81 4.81 5.67
N GLU A 138 -5.95 4.99 6.33
CA GLU A 138 -6.13 4.61 7.72
C GLU A 138 -7.12 3.45 7.77
N ALA A 139 -6.77 2.39 8.46
CA ALA A 139 -7.64 1.24 8.58
C ALA A 139 -7.68 0.73 10.00
N ARG A 140 -8.87 0.37 10.44
CA ARG A 140 -9.10 -0.30 11.71
C ARG A 140 -9.81 -1.61 11.47
N TRP A 141 -9.19 -2.68 11.90
CA TRP A 141 -9.67 -4.03 11.71
C TRP A 141 -9.86 -4.70 13.07
N ASN A 142 -11.05 -5.16 13.33
CA ASN A 142 -11.42 -5.89 14.54
C ASN A 142 -11.89 -7.29 14.10
N LEU A 143 -11.24 -8.33 14.60
CA LEU A 143 -11.64 -9.73 14.38
C LEU A 143 -12.03 -10.33 15.72
N GLY A 144 -13.24 -10.81 15.80
CA GLY A 144 -13.76 -11.61 16.91
C GLY A 144 -13.78 -13.09 16.54
N ASP A 145 -14.38 -13.91 17.40
CA ASP A 145 -14.44 -15.37 17.21
C ASP A 145 -15.32 -15.74 16.00
N ASP A 146 -16.47 -15.05 15.81
CA ASP A 146 -17.48 -15.40 14.82
C ASP A 146 -17.66 -14.35 13.72
N ASN A 147 -17.15 -13.14 13.91
CA ASN A 147 -17.30 -12.04 12.98
C ASN A 147 -16.17 -11.02 13.15
N GLY A 148 -16.06 -10.15 12.18
CA GLY A 148 -15.14 -9.03 12.22
C GLY A 148 -15.65 -7.85 11.44
N GLN A 149 -14.96 -6.74 11.57
CA GLN A 149 -15.20 -5.51 10.82
C GLN A 149 -13.90 -4.89 10.40
N LEU A 150 -13.81 -4.44 9.16
CA LEU A 150 -12.77 -3.58 8.67
C LEU A 150 -13.38 -2.22 8.32
N LEU A 151 -12.89 -1.18 8.97
CA LEU A 151 -13.16 0.21 8.63
C LEU A 151 -11.93 0.79 7.94
N VAL A 152 -12.11 1.38 6.77
CA VAL A 152 -11.04 1.99 5.98
C VAL A 152 -11.41 3.44 5.71
N ASN A 153 -10.50 4.36 6.02
CA ASN A 153 -10.56 5.75 5.60
C ASN A 153 -9.47 5.98 4.56
N ILE A 154 -9.85 6.49 3.40
CA ILE A 154 -8.93 6.78 2.30
C ILE A 154 -9.04 8.26 1.99
N GLU A 155 -7.92 8.95 2.00
CA GLU A 155 -7.77 10.37 1.69
C GLU A 155 -6.88 10.54 0.46
N ASN A 156 -7.28 11.38 -0.45
CA ASN A 156 -6.40 11.81 -1.54
C ASN A 156 -5.40 12.84 -1.01
N THR A 157 -4.15 12.43 -0.83
CA THR A 157 -3.06 13.30 -0.37
C THR A 157 -2.24 13.90 -1.51
N SER A 158 -2.65 13.67 -2.76
CA SER A 158 -2.01 14.23 -3.95
C SER A 158 -2.59 15.58 -4.34
N ASP A 159 -1.92 16.25 -5.28
CA ASP A 159 -2.36 17.51 -5.86
C ASP A 159 -3.31 17.29 -7.08
N SER A 160 -3.58 16.05 -7.46
CA SER A 160 -4.41 15.66 -8.59
C SER A 160 -5.59 14.80 -8.13
N PRO A 161 -6.76 14.85 -8.80
CA PRO A 161 -7.88 13.98 -8.47
C PRO A 161 -7.50 12.52 -8.63
N LEU A 162 -7.93 11.66 -7.68
CA LEU A 162 -7.87 10.22 -7.83
C LEU A 162 -9.09 9.71 -8.59
N PRO A 163 -8.93 8.82 -9.58
CA PRO A 163 -10.05 8.22 -10.28
C PRO A 163 -10.86 7.31 -9.36
N SER A 164 -12.06 6.92 -9.80
CA SER A 164 -12.83 5.87 -9.12
C SER A 164 -12.20 4.51 -9.37
N PHE A 165 -12.03 3.71 -8.32
CA PHE A 165 -11.56 2.32 -8.41
C PHE A 165 -12.13 1.47 -7.28
N ASN A 166 -11.90 0.15 -7.31
CA ASN A 166 -12.41 -0.76 -6.30
C ASN A 166 -11.32 -1.19 -5.33
N ILE A 167 -11.66 -1.30 -4.06
CA ILE A 167 -10.82 -1.94 -3.06
C ILE A 167 -11.45 -3.21 -2.52
N LYS A 168 -10.63 -4.18 -2.14
CA LYS A 168 -11.02 -5.42 -1.46
C LYS A 168 -10.55 -5.39 -0.02
N ALA A 169 -11.34 -5.95 0.88
CA ALA A 169 -10.90 -6.21 2.23
C ALA A 169 -9.96 -7.43 2.23
N PRO A 170 -8.70 -7.31 2.67
CA PRO A 170 -7.89 -8.49 2.96
C PRO A 170 -8.51 -9.26 4.12
N THR A 171 -8.64 -10.57 3.98
CA THR A 171 -9.26 -11.44 4.98
C THR A 171 -8.30 -12.55 5.41
N PRO A 172 -8.42 -13.06 6.64
CA PRO A 172 -7.73 -14.27 7.05
C PRO A 172 -8.07 -15.47 6.15
N PRO A 173 -7.23 -16.50 6.09
CA PRO A 173 -7.58 -17.75 5.42
C PRO A 173 -8.92 -18.29 5.95
N ASN A 174 -9.77 -18.74 5.03
CA ASN A 174 -11.13 -19.23 5.33
C ASN A 174 -12.12 -18.18 5.88
N TRP A 175 -11.80 -16.91 5.75
CA TRP A 175 -12.74 -15.81 6.01
C TRP A 175 -13.06 -15.08 4.70
N ARG A 176 -14.19 -14.41 4.66
CA ARG A 176 -14.62 -13.60 3.52
C ARG A 176 -15.13 -12.24 3.98
N ALA A 177 -14.97 -11.25 3.11
CA ALA A 177 -15.57 -9.94 3.32
C ALA A 177 -16.95 -9.86 2.67
N SER A 178 -17.85 -9.12 3.30
CA SER A 178 -19.15 -8.77 2.75
C SER A 178 -19.37 -7.26 2.87
N PRO A 179 -19.44 -6.53 1.75
CA PRO A 179 -19.18 -6.99 0.38
C PRO A 179 -17.71 -7.38 0.17
N ALA A 180 -17.41 -8.18 -0.85
CA ALA A 180 -16.04 -8.62 -1.17
C ALA A 180 -15.14 -7.46 -1.61
N SER A 181 -15.73 -6.47 -2.28
CA SER A 181 -15.08 -5.22 -2.69
C SER A 181 -16.05 -4.06 -2.61
N GLN A 182 -15.52 -2.85 -2.51
CA GLN A 182 -16.30 -1.61 -2.55
C GLN A 182 -15.64 -0.58 -3.46
N PRO A 183 -16.43 0.19 -4.22
CA PRO A 183 -15.91 1.28 -5.03
C PRO A 183 -15.51 2.46 -4.15
N ILE A 184 -14.37 3.05 -4.48
CA ILE A 184 -13.99 4.39 -4.04
C ILE A 184 -14.49 5.36 -5.11
N PRO A 185 -15.22 6.42 -4.75
CA PRO A 185 -15.59 7.47 -5.69
C PRO A 185 -14.34 8.21 -6.15
N ARG A 186 -14.45 8.99 -7.21
CA ARG A 186 -13.43 9.99 -7.55
C ARG A 186 -13.23 10.92 -6.35
N LEU A 187 -11.97 11.10 -5.93
CA LEU A 187 -11.60 11.95 -4.81
C LEU A 187 -10.78 13.14 -5.31
N GLU A 188 -11.26 14.34 -5.07
CA GLU A 188 -10.47 15.56 -5.30
C GLU A 188 -9.34 15.67 -4.23
N PRO A 189 -8.28 16.47 -4.47
CA PRO A 189 -7.22 16.69 -3.49
C PRO A 189 -7.75 17.06 -2.10
N GLY A 190 -7.28 16.35 -1.08
CA GLY A 190 -7.71 16.51 0.32
C GLY A 190 -9.07 15.89 0.66
N GLN A 191 -9.78 15.31 -0.31
CA GLN A 191 -11.03 14.61 -0.01
C GLN A 191 -10.76 13.21 0.55
N SER A 192 -11.66 12.75 1.40
CA SER A 192 -11.62 11.41 1.98
C SER A 192 -12.94 10.66 1.85
N THR A 193 -12.86 9.34 1.88
CA THR A 193 -14.02 8.43 1.91
C THR A 193 -13.82 7.35 2.95
N LYS A 194 -14.93 6.89 3.55
CA LYS A 194 -14.94 5.83 4.56
C LYS A 194 -15.69 4.63 4.03
N LEU A 195 -15.09 3.46 4.16
CA LEU A 195 -15.65 2.19 3.76
C LEU A 195 -15.68 1.23 4.94
N SER A 196 -16.66 0.34 4.95
CA SER A 196 -16.84 -0.66 6.00
C SER A 196 -17.11 -2.02 5.38
N PHE A 197 -16.38 -3.03 5.82
CA PHE A 197 -16.54 -4.42 5.41
C PHE A 197 -16.87 -5.28 6.63
N HIS A 198 -17.87 -6.14 6.50
CA HIS A 198 -18.10 -7.23 7.46
C HIS A 198 -17.18 -8.40 7.09
N ILE A 199 -16.46 -8.94 8.06
CA ILE A 199 -15.55 -10.06 7.88
C ILE A 199 -16.17 -11.25 8.59
N ILE A 200 -16.49 -12.29 7.84
CA ILE A 200 -17.21 -13.47 8.34
C ILE A 200 -16.46 -14.75 7.97
N PRO A 201 -16.48 -15.80 8.83
CA PRO A 201 -15.93 -17.09 8.48
C PRO A 201 -16.61 -17.66 7.22
N SER A 202 -15.87 -18.31 6.35
CA SER A 202 -16.49 -19.09 5.27
C SER A 202 -17.12 -20.37 5.84
N ALA A 203 -18.12 -20.92 5.13
CA ALA A 203 -18.76 -22.17 5.55
C ALA A 203 -17.75 -23.32 5.73
N MET A 204 -16.62 -23.32 5.02
CA MET A 204 -15.53 -24.29 5.22
C MET A 204 -14.74 -24.08 6.51
N ALA A 205 -14.61 -22.83 6.98
CA ALA A 205 -13.98 -22.57 8.27
C ALA A 205 -14.86 -23.07 9.40
N ALA A 206 -16.18 -22.82 9.33
CA ALA A 206 -17.13 -23.31 10.29
C ALA A 206 -17.14 -24.86 10.40
N ILE A 207 -16.88 -25.58 9.30
CA ILE A 207 -16.79 -27.05 9.31
C ILE A 207 -15.46 -27.55 9.91
N ARG A 208 -14.37 -26.79 9.81
CA ARG A 208 -13.08 -27.14 10.40
C ARG A 208 -12.96 -26.79 11.88
N ASP A 209 -13.70 -25.78 12.32
CA ASP A 209 -13.81 -25.38 13.74
C ASP A 209 -14.76 -26.30 14.55
N ILE A 210 -15.51 -27.19 13.88
CA ILE A 210 -16.09 -28.40 14.52
C ILE A 210 -14.93 -29.41 14.73
N GLY A 211 -13.75 -28.91 15.09
CA GLY A 211 -12.56 -29.67 15.38
C GLY A 211 -12.72 -30.45 16.67
N ALA A 212 -11.93 -31.53 16.81
CA ALA A 212 -11.94 -32.43 17.90
C ALA A 212 -12.15 -31.73 19.26
N PRO A 213 -13.00 -32.31 20.16
CA PRO A 213 -13.23 -31.75 21.50
C PRO A 213 -11.91 -31.49 22.19
N GLY A 214 -11.62 -30.24 22.58
CA GLY A 214 -10.39 -29.86 23.26
C GLY A 214 -9.41 -29.03 22.44
N SER A 215 -9.83 -28.43 21.32
CA SER A 215 -8.99 -27.46 20.59
C SER A 215 -8.69 -26.23 21.48
N LEU A 216 -7.48 -25.68 21.37
CA LEU A 216 -7.07 -24.48 22.10
C LEU A 216 -8.05 -23.30 21.86
N GLN A 217 -8.73 -23.25 20.72
CA GLN A 217 -9.70 -22.22 20.36
C GLN A 217 -10.98 -22.27 21.19
N GLU A 218 -11.39 -23.45 21.69
CA GLU A 218 -12.52 -23.54 22.63
C GLU A 218 -12.13 -23.06 24.04
N LYS A 219 -10.84 -23.07 24.35
CA LYS A 219 -10.30 -22.74 25.65
C LYS A 219 -9.89 -21.27 25.80
N VAL A 220 -9.53 -20.63 24.69
CA VAL A 220 -9.03 -19.24 24.64
C VAL A 220 -9.81 -18.43 23.64
N SER A 221 -10.38 -17.32 24.08
CA SER A 221 -10.93 -16.30 23.17
C SER A 221 -9.87 -15.30 22.79
N ILE A 222 -9.70 -15.06 21.50
CA ILE A 222 -8.75 -14.09 20.97
C ILE A 222 -9.50 -13.10 20.10
N GLN A 223 -9.52 -11.83 20.51
CA GLN A 223 -10.04 -10.72 19.72
C GLN A 223 -8.86 -9.88 19.27
N THR A 224 -8.67 -9.75 17.95
CA THR A 224 -7.54 -9.02 17.40
C THR A 224 -8.01 -7.80 16.61
N GLY A 225 -7.43 -6.65 16.91
CA GLY A 225 -7.60 -5.41 16.20
C GLY A 225 -6.29 -5.01 15.49
N TYR A 226 -6.43 -4.42 14.31
CA TYR A 226 -5.30 -3.83 13.58
C TYR A 226 -5.61 -2.38 13.28
N THR A 227 -4.64 -1.52 13.53
CA THR A 227 -4.75 -0.08 13.23
C THR A 227 -3.61 0.31 12.30
N LEU A 228 -3.94 0.64 11.05
CA LEU A 228 -3.03 1.22 10.09
C LEU A 228 -3.08 2.74 10.21
N SER A 229 -1.93 3.35 10.35
CA SER A 229 -1.74 4.80 10.39
C SER A 229 -0.53 5.20 9.54
N PRO A 230 -0.27 6.50 9.31
CA PRO A 230 0.96 6.96 8.67
C PRO A 230 2.25 6.49 9.37
N TYR A 231 2.17 6.09 10.64
CA TYR A 231 3.30 5.64 11.45
C TYR A 231 3.54 4.13 11.41
N GLY A 232 2.69 3.38 10.70
CA GLY A 232 2.78 1.93 10.56
C GLY A 232 1.52 1.19 10.97
N LEU A 233 1.62 -0.11 11.03
CA LEU A 233 0.54 -1.02 11.42
C LEU A 233 0.78 -1.54 12.83
N THR A 234 -0.19 -1.35 13.71
CA THR A 234 -0.21 -1.88 15.07
C THR A 234 -1.28 -2.96 15.19
N MET A 235 -0.97 -4.03 15.84
CA MET A 235 -1.88 -5.12 16.19
C MET A 235 -2.11 -5.12 17.70
N ASP A 236 -3.37 -5.08 18.10
CA ASP A 236 -3.80 -5.19 19.49
C ASP A 236 -4.64 -6.46 19.65
N SER A 237 -4.29 -7.31 20.59
CA SER A 237 -5.02 -8.54 20.87
C SER A 237 -5.47 -8.59 22.31
N ARG A 238 -6.75 -8.90 22.51
CA ARG A 238 -7.35 -9.24 23.80
C ARG A 238 -7.45 -10.77 23.87
N ILE A 239 -6.81 -11.37 24.84
CA ILE A 239 -6.72 -12.81 25.03
C ILE A 239 -7.39 -13.15 26.36
N GLU A 240 -8.33 -14.09 26.35
CA GLU A 240 -9.11 -14.47 27.53
C GLU A 240 -9.11 -15.99 27.67
N ASN A 241 -8.70 -16.48 28.85
CA ASN A 241 -8.84 -17.89 29.20
C ASN A 241 -10.30 -18.16 29.62
N LYS A 242 -11.03 -18.89 28.80
CA LYS A 242 -12.44 -19.28 29.06
C LYS A 242 -12.59 -20.53 29.93
N THR A 243 -11.50 -21.10 30.39
CA THR A 243 -11.52 -22.35 31.16
C THR A 243 -11.35 -22.07 32.66
N ASN A 244 -11.61 -23.12 33.44
CA ASN A 244 -11.35 -23.13 34.91
C ASN A 244 -9.91 -23.59 35.21
N GLU A 245 -9.08 -23.80 34.21
CA GLU A 245 -7.71 -24.29 34.38
C GLU A 245 -6.69 -23.22 34.02
N THR A 246 -5.58 -23.17 34.73
CA THR A 246 -4.46 -22.31 34.39
C THR A 246 -3.74 -22.84 33.14
N MET A 247 -3.52 -21.97 32.19
CA MET A 247 -2.72 -22.26 30.99
C MET A 247 -1.30 -21.74 31.15
N TYR A 248 -0.35 -22.53 30.67
CA TYR A 248 1.06 -22.19 30.70
C TYR A 248 1.62 -22.11 29.30
N ASP A 249 2.59 -21.20 29.11
CA ASP A 249 3.39 -21.09 27.90
C ASP A 249 2.56 -20.89 26.61
N VAL A 250 1.61 -19.96 26.66
CA VAL A 250 0.69 -19.68 25.55
C VAL A 250 1.39 -18.77 24.53
N LEU A 251 1.66 -19.28 23.33
CA LEU A 251 2.15 -18.51 22.20
C LEU A 251 0.98 -18.00 21.37
N ILE A 252 0.92 -16.69 21.16
CA ILE A 252 -0.16 -16.04 20.42
C ILE A 252 0.32 -15.72 18.99
N MET A 253 -0.30 -16.36 18.00
CA MET A 253 0.04 -16.22 16.59
C MET A 253 -1.19 -15.81 15.78
N PRO A 254 -1.69 -14.56 15.93
CA PRO A 254 -2.84 -14.09 15.16
C PRO A 254 -2.46 -13.93 13.69
N TRP A 255 -3.48 -13.88 12.84
CA TRP A 255 -3.27 -13.60 11.43
C TRP A 255 -2.66 -12.20 11.24
N VAL A 256 -1.70 -12.08 10.32
CA VAL A 256 -1.06 -10.83 9.96
C VAL A 256 -1.50 -10.43 8.55
N PRO A 257 -1.95 -9.19 8.33
CA PRO A 257 -2.35 -8.71 7.00
C PRO A 257 -1.23 -8.86 5.96
N PRO A 258 -1.57 -9.13 4.69
CA PRO A 258 -0.59 -9.23 3.61
C PRO A 258 0.31 -8.00 3.52
N GLY A 259 1.59 -8.22 3.27
CA GLY A 259 2.60 -7.16 3.19
C GLY A 259 3.24 -6.79 4.52
N TRP A 260 2.80 -7.39 5.64
CA TRP A 260 3.33 -7.13 6.98
C TRP A 260 3.87 -8.41 7.62
N VAL A 261 4.75 -8.24 8.61
CA VAL A 261 5.29 -9.35 9.42
C VAL A 261 5.37 -8.90 10.87
N ALA A 262 5.11 -9.82 11.79
CA ALA A 262 5.38 -9.61 13.20
C ALA A 262 6.88 -9.78 13.47
N PRO A 263 7.53 -8.84 14.17
CA PRO A 263 8.95 -8.97 14.53
C PRO A 263 9.17 -10.12 15.54
N SER A 264 8.19 -10.37 16.39
CA SER A 264 8.14 -11.46 17.35
C SER A 264 6.69 -11.77 17.69
N TRP A 265 6.43 -12.99 18.16
CA TRP A 265 5.11 -13.36 18.66
C TRP A 265 5.07 -13.24 20.17
N PRO A 266 3.96 -12.70 20.74
CA PRO A 266 3.82 -12.61 22.18
C PRO A 266 3.71 -13.98 22.82
N PHE A 267 4.31 -14.08 23.99
CA PHE A 267 4.37 -15.28 24.79
C PHE A 267 3.86 -14.99 26.19
N ILE A 268 2.77 -15.65 26.59
CA ILE A 268 2.15 -15.50 27.90
C ILE A 268 2.54 -16.71 28.74
N ARG A 269 3.36 -16.50 29.75
CA ARG A 269 3.85 -17.61 30.61
C ARG A 269 2.75 -18.28 31.40
N ILE A 270 1.84 -17.49 31.94
CA ILE A 270 0.75 -17.97 32.80
C ILE A 270 -0.50 -17.17 32.44
N LEU A 271 -1.58 -17.88 32.12
CA LEU A 271 -2.90 -17.29 31.88
C LEU A 271 -3.90 -18.02 32.79
N SER A 272 -4.22 -17.41 33.93
CA SER A 272 -5.10 -17.97 34.95
C SER A 272 -6.55 -18.12 34.46
N PRO A 273 -7.39 -18.92 35.10
CA PRO A 273 -8.81 -19.01 34.78
C PRO A 273 -9.49 -17.63 34.71
N ASN A 274 -10.24 -17.39 33.62
CA ASN A 274 -10.94 -16.12 33.37
C ASN A 274 -10.04 -14.87 33.29
N GLN A 275 -8.72 -15.04 33.28
CA GLN A 275 -7.79 -13.93 33.12
C GLN A 275 -7.86 -13.38 31.69
N VAL A 276 -7.77 -12.06 31.59
CA VAL A 276 -7.67 -11.32 30.31
C VAL A 276 -6.31 -10.66 30.23
N GLU A 277 -5.60 -10.90 29.13
CA GLU A 277 -4.35 -10.24 28.78
C GLU A 277 -4.52 -9.39 27.52
N PHE A 278 -3.79 -8.28 27.48
CA PHE A 278 -3.73 -7.40 26.31
C PHE A 278 -2.30 -7.37 25.78
N VAL A 279 -2.19 -7.56 24.49
CA VAL A 279 -0.90 -7.58 23.79
C VAL A 279 -0.94 -6.64 22.61
N THR A 280 0.04 -5.73 22.53
CA THR A 280 0.23 -4.81 21.42
C THR A 280 1.53 -5.09 20.71
N ILE A 281 1.49 -5.23 19.37
CA ILE A 281 2.66 -5.46 18.52
C ILE A 281 2.66 -4.44 17.39
N LYS A 282 3.80 -3.78 17.18
CA LYS A 282 4.05 -3.00 15.98
C LYS A 282 4.56 -3.94 14.88
N LEU A 283 3.81 -4.02 13.78
CA LEU A 283 4.16 -4.86 12.64
C LEU A 283 5.13 -4.13 11.70
N ASN A 284 6.02 -4.89 11.08
CA ASN A 284 6.99 -4.40 10.11
C ASN A 284 6.52 -4.68 8.68
N ILE A 285 6.90 -3.82 7.74
CA ILE A 285 6.67 -4.10 6.31
C ILE A 285 7.54 -5.28 5.89
N LYS A 286 6.93 -6.24 5.19
CA LYS A 286 7.66 -7.35 4.59
C LYS A 286 8.54 -6.81 3.48
N LYS A 287 9.85 -6.91 3.65
CA LYS A 287 10.86 -6.51 2.65
C LYS A 287 10.92 -7.49 1.48
#